data_6481266d6b952fb816fe05add97271ac
#
_entry.id   6481266d6b952fb816fe05add97271ac
#
_cell.length_a   1.000
_cell.length_b   1.000
_cell.length_c   1.000
_cell.angle_alpha   90.00
_cell.angle_beta   90.00
_cell.angle_gamma   90.00
#
_symmetry.space_group_name_H-M   'P 1'
#
loop_
_entity.id
_entity.type
_entity.pdbx_description
1 polymer ?
#
loop_
_entity_poly.entity_id
_entity_poly.type
_entity_poly.pdbx_seq_one_letter_code
_entity_poly.pdbx_strand_id
1 'polypeptide(L)'
;MLDKLNGVEDRFIRLETMLSDPATVKDREAFQKYSREHSELVPIVAAFREHKKIVEQLGENMEMLRDSDTEIRELARQEIGVLEEKKAEIEDELKKLLMPRDPNDDKNVLIEIRAGTGGDEAALFAADLFRMYSRYAEAKGWKSEIMTHHPTGVGGLKEVIAMIQGRGAYSRFKYESGIHRVQRVPTTEAQGRIHTSAVTVAVLPEAEDVEINIDPNELKIDVYRSAGPGGQSVNTTDSAVRVTHLPTGLVVTCQDEKSQWKNKAKAMKVLRARLLDRMVAEQNEKRSEERKSQVGTGDRSGRIRTYNFPQSRVTDHRIGLTLYKLESILQGDIDSVIDQLTTFYQAQALQNAAADPAAMAHS
;
A
#
# COMPACT_ATOMS: atom_id res chain seq x y z
N MET A 1 -5.61 24.76 -8.23
CA MET A 1 -4.84 23.70 -8.90
C MET A 1 -3.49 24.25 -9.39
N LEU A 2 -3.45 25.28 -10.21
CA LEU A 2 -2.20 25.84 -10.76
C LEU A 2 -1.20 26.30 -9.70
N ASP A 3 -1.65 26.93 -8.61
CA ASP A 3 -0.75 27.36 -7.52
C ASP A 3 -0.07 26.17 -6.82
N LYS A 4 -0.79 25.07 -6.64
CA LYS A 4 -0.20 23.83 -6.10
C LYS A 4 0.83 23.23 -7.04
N LEU A 5 0.58 23.25 -8.37
CA LEU A 5 1.50 22.73 -9.37
C LEU A 5 2.78 23.56 -9.48
N ASN A 6 2.70 24.89 -9.32
CA ASN A 6 3.90 25.74 -9.23
C ASN A 6 4.74 25.38 -7.99
N GLY A 7 4.11 25.14 -6.84
CA GLY A 7 4.83 24.68 -5.64
C GLY A 7 5.50 23.31 -5.82
N VAL A 8 4.87 22.41 -6.58
CA VAL A 8 5.45 21.10 -6.94
C VAL A 8 6.67 21.28 -7.85
N GLU A 9 6.61 22.16 -8.85
CA GLU A 9 7.74 22.45 -9.74
C GLU A 9 8.90 23.09 -8.98
N ASP A 10 8.62 24.03 -8.06
CA ASP A 10 9.64 24.64 -7.20
C ASP A 10 10.31 23.58 -6.30
N ARG A 11 9.54 22.63 -5.77
CA ARG A 11 10.07 21.53 -4.97
C ARG A 11 10.95 20.61 -5.79
N PHE A 12 10.55 20.30 -7.01
CA PHE A 12 11.31 19.49 -7.95
C PHE A 12 12.69 20.11 -8.24
N ILE A 13 12.74 21.42 -8.56
CA ILE A 13 13.99 22.14 -8.81
C ILE A 13 14.91 22.14 -7.57
N ARG A 14 14.32 22.30 -6.38
CA ARG A 14 15.09 22.18 -5.12
C ARG A 14 15.68 20.80 -4.94
N LEU A 15 14.91 19.73 -5.25
CA LEU A 15 15.40 18.36 -5.15
C LEU A 15 16.54 18.10 -6.15
N GLU A 16 16.46 18.61 -7.38
CA GLU A 16 17.57 18.52 -8.35
C GLU A 16 18.84 19.19 -7.80
N THR A 17 18.70 20.35 -7.16
CA THR A 17 19.82 21.05 -6.53
C THR A 17 20.39 20.23 -5.36
N MET A 18 19.52 19.68 -4.49
CA MET A 18 19.94 18.85 -3.35
C MET A 18 20.63 17.56 -3.79
N LEU A 19 20.14 16.91 -4.84
CA LEU A 19 20.73 15.68 -5.38
C LEU A 19 22.08 15.94 -6.05
N SER A 20 22.33 17.15 -6.50
CA SER A 20 23.61 17.58 -7.09
C SER A 20 24.64 18.01 -6.04
N ASP A 21 24.23 18.17 -4.75
CA ASP A 21 25.13 18.56 -3.67
C ASP A 21 26.02 17.37 -3.22
N PRO A 22 27.36 17.53 -3.23
CA PRO A 22 28.29 16.51 -2.75
C PRO A 22 28.08 16.07 -1.29
N ALA A 23 27.50 16.92 -0.46
CA ALA A 23 27.17 16.58 0.93
C ALA A 23 26.03 15.57 0.99
N THR A 24 24.99 15.77 0.20
CA THR A 24 23.83 14.85 0.10
C THR A 24 24.22 13.51 -0.51
N VAL A 25 25.13 13.51 -1.52
CA VAL A 25 25.61 12.26 -2.15
C VAL A 25 26.35 11.35 -1.16
N LYS A 26 27.00 11.93 -0.13
CA LYS A 26 27.68 11.18 0.92
C LYS A 26 26.73 10.60 1.97
N ASP A 27 25.58 11.18 2.14
CA ASP A 27 24.51 10.69 3.02
C ASP A 27 23.56 9.79 2.22
N ARG A 28 23.76 8.48 2.36
CA ARG A 28 23.01 7.47 1.61
C ARG A 28 21.50 7.52 1.88
N GLU A 29 21.09 7.80 3.10
CA GLU A 29 19.67 7.84 3.49
C GLU A 29 19.00 9.08 2.90
N ALA A 30 19.61 10.25 3.06
CA ALA A 30 19.10 11.49 2.48
C ALA A 30 19.05 11.41 0.94
N PHE A 31 20.10 10.88 0.30
CA PHE A 31 20.15 10.70 -1.14
C PHE A 31 19.02 9.78 -1.65
N GLN A 32 18.81 8.64 -0.99
CA GLN A 32 17.76 7.70 -1.35
C GLN A 32 16.36 8.31 -1.19
N LYS A 33 16.13 9.05 -0.11
CA LYS A 33 14.88 9.77 0.15
C LYS A 33 14.59 10.81 -0.93
N TYR A 34 15.56 11.67 -1.21
CA TYR A 34 15.38 12.73 -2.22
C TYR A 34 15.28 12.21 -3.64
N SER A 35 16.02 11.15 -3.98
CA SER A 35 15.94 10.48 -5.28
C SER A 35 14.56 9.84 -5.51
N ARG A 36 13.97 9.25 -4.47
CA ARG A 36 12.61 8.71 -4.53
C ARG A 36 11.59 9.81 -4.74
N GLU A 37 11.63 10.87 -3.92
CA GLU A 37 10.74 12.04 -4.04
C GLU A 37 10.86 12.69 -5.42
N HIS A 38 12.08 12.87 -5.91
CA HIS A 38 12.32 13.41 -7.26
C HIS A 38 11.67 12.53 -8.34
N SER A 39 11.87 11.21 -8.29
CA SER A 39 11.28 10.26 -9.26
C SER A 39 9.74 10.29 -9.25
N GLU A 40 9.13 10.54 -8.11
CA GLU A 40 7.67 10.68 -7.97
C GLU A 40 7.14 11.97 -8.62
N LEU A 41 7.93 13.05 -8.57
CA LEU A 41 7.55 14.35 -9.13
C LEU A 41 7.81 14.48 -10.64
N VAL A 42 8.74 13.70 -11.21
CA VAL A 42 9.08 13.75 -12.65
C VAL A 42 7.85 13.73 -13.56
N PRO A 43 6.93 12.76 -13.47
CA PRO A 43 5.77 12.70 -14.37
C PRO A 43 4.83 13.89 -14.18
N ILE A 44 4.66 14.37 -12.94
CA ILE A 44 3.79 15.52 -12.64
C ILE A 44 4.35 16.79 -13.27
N VAL A 45 5.65 17.03 -13.09
CA VAL A 45 6.32 18.23 -13.63
C VAL A 45 6.39 18.19 -15.15
N ALA A 46 6.60 17.01 -15.75
CA ALA A 46 6.58 16.85 -17.21
C ALA A 46 5.22 17.23 -17.80
N ALA A 47 4.13 16.67 -17.27
CA ALA A 47 2.77 16.99 -17.69
C ALA A 47 2.41 18.47 -17.44
N PHE A 48 2.87 19.04 -16.33
CA PHE A 48 2.63 20.44 -16.02
C PHE A 48 3.37 21.40 -16.97
N ARG A 49 4.61 21.10 -17.33
CA ARG A 49 5.38 21.87 -18.31
C ARG A 49 4.75 21.79 -19.70
N GLU A 50 4.22 20.63 -20.07
CA GLU A 50 3.48 20.45 -21.32
C GLU A 50 2.18 21.26 -21.32
N HIS A 51 1.43 21.24 -20.22
CA HIS A 51 0.25 22.08 -20.03
C HIS A 51 0.58 23.58 -20.20
N LYS A 52 1.66 24.07 -19.56
CA LYS A 52 2.10 25.47 -19.73
C LYS A 52 2.38 25.82 -21.19
N LYS A 53 3.07 24.93 -21.91
CA LYS A 53 3.36 25.10 -23.34
C LYS A 53 2.09 25.22 -24.18
N ILE A 54 1.11 24.35 -23.93
CA ILE A 54 -0.16 24.38 -24.66
C ILE A 54 -0.94 25.66 -24.37
N VAL A 55 -0.96 26.10 -23.11
CA VAL A 55 -1.60 27.38 -22.74
C VAL A 55 -0.93 28.58 -23.42
N GLU A 56 0.40 28.58 -23.52
CA GLU A 56 1.16 29.62 -24.25
C GLU A 56 0.82 29.60 -25.77
N GLN A 57 0.84 28.42 -26.39
CA GLN A 57 0.46 28.23 -27.80
C GLN A 57 -0.98 28.65 -28.07
N LEU A 58 -1.91 28.36 -27.17
CA LEU A 58 -3.30 28.82 -27.27
C LEU A 58 -3.38 30.35 -27.22
N GLY A 59 -2.59 31.01 -26.36
CA GLY A 59 -2.49 32.47 -26.31
C GLY A 59 -2.03 33.05 -27.63
N GLU A 60 -0.93 32.53 -28.20
CA GLU A 60 -0.37 32.94 -29.48
C GLU A 60 -1.38 32.76 -30.63
N ASN A 61 -2.04 31.59 -30.71
CA ASN A 61 -3.05 31.33 -31.74
C ASN A 61 -4.31 32.20 -31.59
N MET A 62 -4.69 32.56 -30.35
CA MET A 62 -5.79 33.52 -30.12
C MET A 62 -5.43 34.92 -30.59
N GLU A 63 -4.17 35.36 -30.54
CA GLU A 63 -3.70 36.60 -31.12
C GLU A 63 -3.72 36.55 -32.64
N MET A 64 -3.33 35.41 -33.26
CA MET A 64 -3.38 35.20 -34.71
C MET A 64 -4.79 35.23 -35.28
N LEU A 65 -5.84 34.93 -34.50
CA LEU A 65 -7.25 35.11 -34.94
C LEU A 65 -7.58 36.56 -35.25
N ARG A 66 -6.79 37.56 -34.81
CA ARG A 66 -6.98 38.99 -35.08
C ARG A 66 -6.24 39.47 -36.33
N ASP A 67 -5.49 38.55 -36.98
CA ASP A 67 -4.75 38.90 -38.19
C ASP A 67 -5.69 39.30 -39.32
N SER A 68 -5.20 40.17 -40.22
CA SER A 68 -5.92 40.63 -41.42
C SER A 68 -6.09 39.52 -42.48
N ASP A 69 -5.17 38.52 -42.50
CA ASP A 69 -5.14 37.43 -43.42
C ASP A 69 -6.16 36.34 -43.04
N THR A 70 -7.00 35.95 -44.03
CA THR A 70 -8.03 34.96 -43.82
C THR A 70 -7.46 33.54 -43.65
N GLU A 71 -6.37 33.22 -44.36
CA GLU A 71 -5.71 31.91 -44.29
C GLU A 71 -5.07 31.70 -42.87
N ILE A 72 -4.41 32.75 -42.35
CA ILE A 72 -3.85 32.68 -41.01
C ILE A 72 -4.94 32.46 -39.94
N ARG A 73 -6.08 33.15 -40.09
CA ARG A 73 -7.18 32.98 -39.12
C ARG A 73 -7.81 31.58 -39.19
N GLU A 74 -7.91 30.97 -40.39
CA GLU A 74 -8.44 29.60 -40.53
C GLU A 74 -7.47 28.55 -39.94
N LEU A 75 -6.18 28.69 -40.21
CA LEU A 75 -5.14 27.86 -39.58
C LEU A 75 -5.15 27.98 -38.05
N ALA A 76 -5.20 29.17 -37.52
CA ALA A 76 -5.28 29.40 -36.09
C ALA A 76 -6.51 28.77 -35.46
N ARG A 77 -7.68 28.79 -36.12
CA ARG A 77 -8.88 28.12 -35.62
C ARG A 77 -8.75 26.60 -35.55
N GLN A 78 -8.13 26.01 -36.58
CA GLN A 78 -7.91 24.56 -36.59
C GLN A 78 -6.90 24.15 -35.46
N GLU A 79 -5.84 24.88 -35.31
CA GLU A 79 -4.85 24.62 -34.25
C GLU A 79 -5.44 24.82 -32.86
N ILE A 80 -6.25 25.85 -32.62
CA ILE A 80 -6.94 26.06 -31.34
C ILE A 80 -7.77 24.85 -30.97
N GLY A 81 -8.55 24.28 -31.91
CA GLY A 81 -9.36 23.09 -31.64
C GLY A 81 -8.52 21.89 -31.17
N VAL A 82 -7.38 21.66 -31.85
CA VAL A 82 -6.47 20.56 -31.49
C VAL A 82 -5.81 20.80 -30.13
N LEU A 83 -5.41 22.07 -29.85
CA LEU A 83 -4.77 22.43 -28.59
C LEU A 83 -5.74 22.39 -27.41
N GLU A 84 -7.02 22.73 -27.61
CA GLU A 84 -8.06 22.62 -26.57
C GLU A 84 -8.31 21.16 -26.18
N GLU A 85 -8.38 20.25 -27.18
CA GLU A 85 -8.49 18.81 -26.91
C GLU A 85 -7.28 18.30 -26.12
N LYS A 86 -6.05 18.61 -26.54
CA LYS A 86 -4.83 18.24 -25.82
C LYS A 86 -4.77 18.81 -24.41
N LYS A 87 -5.21 20.06 -24.25
CA LYS A 87 -5.27 20.71 -22.92
C LYS A 87 -6.19 19.94 -22.00
N ALA A 88 -7.37 19.53 -22.48
CA ALA A 88 -8.32 18.75 -21.68
C ALA A 88 -7.75 17.37 -21.28
N GLU A 89 -7.06 16.69 -22.19
CA GLU A 89 -6.39 15.43 -21.94
C GLU A 89 -5.32 15.55 -20.84
N ILE A 90 -4.44 16.56 -20.96
CA ILE A 90 -3.37 16.81 -19.97
C ILE A 90 -3.93 17.27 -18.62
N GLU A 91 -4.98 18.07 -18.60
CA GLU A 91 -5.66 18.43 -17.35
C GLU A 91 -6.23 17.21 -16.62
N ASP A 92 -6.78 16.25 -17.35
CA ASP A 92 -7.25 14.98 -16.76
C ASP A 92 -6.11 14.07 -16.32
N GLU A 93 -5.01 14.05 -17.05
CA GLU A 93 -3.79 13.36 -16.64
C GLU A 93 -3.19 13.98 -15.37
N LEU A 94 -3.08 15.31 -15.31
CA LEU A 94 -2.61 16.03 -14.12
C LEU A 94 -3.49 15.77 -12.90
N LYS A 95 -4.82 15.70 -13.05
CA LYS A 95 -5.73 15.32 -11.96
C LYS A 95 -5.40 13.92 -11.43
N LYS A 96 -5.13 12.96 -12.31
CA LYS A 96 -4.75 11.59 -11.93
C LYS A 96 -3.40 11.53 -11.23
N LEU A 97 -2.41 12.28 -11.74
CA LEU A 97 -1.05 12.33 -11.19
C LEU A 97 -0.99 13.03 -9.83
N LEU A 98 -1.86 14.03 -9.59
CA LEU A 98 -1.96 14.77 -8.32
C LEU A 98 -2.73 14.02 -7.23
N MET A 99 -3.32 12.88 -7.56
CA MET A 99 -4.00 12.08 -6.53
C MET A 99 -2.96 11.56 -5.53
N PRO A 100 -3.26 11.62 -4.24
CA PRO A 100 -2.39 11.03 -3.24
C PRO A 100 -2.22 9.54 -3.54
N ARG A 101 -0.99 9.14 -3.83
CA ARG A 101 -0.64 7.73 -3.99
C ARG A 101 -0.63 7.09 -2.62
N ASP A 102 -1.18 5.90 -2.54
CA ASP A 102 -1.03 5.09 -1.34
C ASP A 102 0.48 4.81 -1.12
N PRO A 103 1.06 5.18 0.05
CA PRO A 103 2.49 4.96 0.32
C PRO A 103 2.87 3.47 0.25
N ASN A 104 1.88 2.58 0.30
CA ASN A 104 2.10 1.15 0.20
C ASN A 104 2.09 0.63 -1.25
N ASP A 105 1.72 1.44 -2.24
CA ASP A 105 1.56 1.00 -3.63
C ASP A 105 2.82 0.35 -4.23
N ASP A 106 4.01 0.82 -3.86
CA ASP A 106 5.29 0.27 -4.32
C ASP A 106 5.79 -0.94 -3.52
N LYS A 107 5.12 -1.28 -2.39
CA LYS A 107 5.53 -2.38 -1.51
C LYS A 107 5.22 -3.75 -2.11
N ASN A 108 5.92 -4.76 -1.61
CA ASN A 108 5.53 -6.15 -1.79
C ASN A 108 4.21 -6.41 -1.08
N VAL A 109 3.54 -7.49 -1.46
CA VAL A 109 2.20 -7.81 -0.94
C VAL A 109 2.16 -9.19 -0.32
N LEU A 110 1.54 -9.28 0.84
CA LEU A 110 1.16 -10.52 1.49
C LEU A 110 -0.30 -10.83 1.16
N ILE A 111 -0.54 -11.97 0.52
CA ILE A 111 -1.89 -12.45 0.17
C ILE A 111 -2.23 -13.63 1.06
N GLU A 112 -3.33 -13.52 1.79
CA GLU A 112 -3.88 -14.60 2.59
C GLU A 112 -5.20 -15.05 1.97
N ILE A 113 -5.29 -16.32 1.59
CA ILE A 113 -6.49 -16.92 1.01
C ILE A 113 -6.97 -18.00 1.97
N ARG A 114 -8.22 -17.90 2.41
CA ARG A 114 -8.83 -18.87 3.33
C ARG A 114 -10.14 -19.40 2.77
N ALA A 115 -10.31 -20.71 2.81
CA ALA A 115 -11.58 -21.33 2.55
C ALA A 115 -12.62 -20.87 3.58
N GLY A 116 -13.71 -20.27 3.10
CA GLY A 116 -14.84 -19.84 3.91
C GLY A 116 -15.96 -20.88 3.90
N THR A 117 -17.19 -20.42 3.64
CA THR A 117 -18.36 -21.31 3.61
C THR A 117 -18.37 -22.17 2.36
N GLY A 118 -18.43 -23.50 2.50
CA GLY A 118 -18.54 -24.45 1.37
C GLY A 118 -17.72 -25.73 1.51
N GLY A 119 -17.03 -25.92 2.63
CA GLY A 119 -16.27 -27.16 2.89
C GLY A 119 -15.15 -27.39 1.87
N ASP A 120 -15.06 -28.63 1.35
CA ASP A 120 -14.02 -29.04 0.40
C ASP A 120 -14.03 -28.21 -0.90
N GLU A 121 -15.21 -27.80 -1.37
CA GLU A 121 -15.33 -26.96 -2.55
C GLU A 121 -14.71 -25.57 -2.35
N ALA A 122 -14.89 -24.98 -1.18
CA ALA A 122 -14.23 -23.72 -0.85
C ALA A 122 -12.70 -23.90 -0.81
N ALA A 123 -12.20 -25.01 -0.31
CA ALA A 123 -10.77 -25.32 -0.30
C ALA A 123 -10.19 -25.54 -1.70
N LEU A 124 -10.92 -26.21 -2.59
CA LEU A 124 -10.54 -26.36 -4.00
C LEU A 124 -10.49 -25.01 -4.70
N PHE A 125 -11.50 -24.17 -4.47
CA PHE A 125 -11.54 -22.84 -5.08
C PHE A 125 -10.45 -21.91 -4.51
N ALA A 126 -10.08 -22.04 -3.24
CA ALA A 126 -8.93 -21.33 -2.67
C ALA A 126 -7.62 -21.70 -3.39
N ALA A 127 -7.43 -22.94 -3.75
CA ALA A 127 -6.30 -23.39 -4.56
C ALA A 127 -6.34 -22.81 -5.99
N ASP A 128 -7.54 -22.72 -6.60
CA ASP A 128 -7.71 -22.11 -7.92
C ASP A 128 -7.39 -20.62 -7.89
N LEU A 129 -7.84 -19.87 -6.87
CA LEU A 129 -7.52 -18.45 -6.70
C LEU A 129 -6.01 -18.23 -6.47
N PHE A 130 -5.39 -19.05 -5.64
CA PHE A 130 -3.96 -18.97 -5.42
C PHE A 130 -3.17 -19.21 -6.73
N ARG A 131 -3.59 -20.18 -7.53
CA ARG A 131 -2.99 -20.45 -8.85
C ARG A 131 -3.17 -19.28 -9.80
N MET A 132 -4.35 -18.68 -9.83
CA MET A 132 -4.65 -17.48 -10.63
C MET A 132 -3.71 -16.32 -10.26
N TYR A 133 -3.56 -16.02 -8.98
CA TYR A 133 -2.69 -14.94 -8.52
C TYR A 133 -1.20 -15.23 -8.74
N SER A 134 -0.78 -16.48 -8.56
CA SER A 134 0.61 -16.89 -8.83
C SER A 134 0.97 -16.73 -10.31
N ARG A 135 0.08 -17.11 -11.23
CA ARG A 135 0.28 -16.93 -12.68
C ARG A 135 0.28 -15.46 -13.08
N TYR A 136 -0.59 -14.67 -12.48
CA TYR A 136 -0.57 -13.24 -12.71
C TYR A 136 0.76 -12.61 -12.24
N ALA A 137 1.24 -12.97 -11.06
CA ALA A 137 2.53 -12.52 -10.56
C ALA A 137 3.68 -12.92 -11.50
N GLU A 138 3.68 -14.16 -11.98
CA GLU A 138 4.67 -14.67 -12.94
C GLU A 138 4.64 -13.89 -14.25
N ALA A 139 3.45 -13.62 -14.81
CA ALA A 139 3.28 -12.82 -16.03
C ALA A 139 3.79 -11.37 -15.87
N LYS A 140 3.75 -10.81 -14.65
CA LYS A 140 4.32 -9.49 -14.33
C LYS A 140 5.82 -9.54 -13.98
N GLY A 141 6.44 -10.72 -13.97
CA GLY A 141 7.84 -10.90 -13.58
C GLY A 141 8.08 -10.76 -12.08
N TRP A 142 7.02 -10.89 -11.26
CA TRP A 142 7.12 -10.87 -9.80
C TRP A 142 7.38 -12.27 -9.24
N LYS A 143 8.11 -12.32 -8.13
CA LYS A 143 8.41 -13.58 -7.45
C LYS A 143 7.30 -13.86 -6.42
N SER A 144 6.71 -15.06 -6.46
CA SER A 144 5.79 -15.54 -5.44
C SER A 144 6.48 -16.57 -4.53
N GLU A 145 6.31 -16.41 -3.21
CA GLU A 145 6.88 -17.28 -2.19
C GLU A 145 5.79 -17.68 -1.20
N ILE A 146 5.59 -18.99 -1.03
CA ILE A 146 4.61 -19.51 -0.08
C ILE A 146 5.23 -19.48 1.32
N MET A 147 4.62 -18.70 2.21
CA MET A 147 5.02 -18.59 3.62
C MET A 147 4.41 -19.71 4.46
N THR A 148 3.11 -19.96 4.24
CA THR A 148 2.36 -20.98 4.98
C THR A 148 1.27 -21.56 4.07
N HIS A 149 1.03 -22.85 4.14
CA HIS A 149 -0.11 -23.49 3.48
C HIS A 149 -0.65 -24.66 4.28
N HIS A 150 -1.97 -24.83 4.25
CA HIS A 150 -2.65 -25.96 4.88
C HIS A 150 -3.46 -26.70 3.81
N PRO A 151 -2.90 -27.77 3.21
CA PRO A 151 -3.59 -28.55 2.19
C PRO A 151 -4.71 -29.39 2.79
N THR A 152 -5.71 -29.72 1.95
CA THR A 152 -6.76 -30.69 2.28
C THR A 152 -6.52 -32.00 1.54
N GLY A 153 -7.12 -33.10 2.04
CA GLY A 153 -6.99 -34.44 1.44
C GLY A 153 -7.52 -34.56 0.00
N VAL A 154 -8.32 -33.59 -0.46
CA VAL A 154 -8.91 -33.55 -1.82
C VAL A 154 -8.13 -32.62 -2.79
N GLY A 155 -6.93 -32.18 -2.43
CA GLY A 155 -6.09 -31.31 -3.28
C GLY A 155 -6.44 -29.81 -3.20
N GLY A 156 -7.31 -29.42 -2.25
CA GLY A 156 -7.62 -28.02 -1.96
C GLY A 156 -6.68 -27.41 -0.92
N LEU A 157 -6.88 -26.13 -0.63
CA LEU A 157 -6.17 -25.38 0.40
C LEU A 157 -7.18 -24.81 1.41
N LYS A 158 -7.05 -25.20 2.68
CA LYS A 158 -7.83 -24.59 3.75
C LYS A 158 -7.38 -23.15 3.98
N GLU A 159 -6.07 -22.93 3.89
CA GLU A 159 -5.43 -21.65 4.01
C GLU A 159 -4.11 -21.65 3.22
N VAL A 160 -3.80 -20.55 2.58
CA VAL A 160 -2.48 -20.27 2.03
C VAL A 160 -2.13 -18.81 2.27
N ILE A 161 -0.89 -18.58 2.69
CA ILE A 161 -0.30 -17.26 2.87
C ILE A 161 0.92 -17.22 1.96
N ALA A 162 0.94 -16.27 1.05
CA ALA A 162 2.03 -16.08 0.10
C ALA A 162 2.48 -14.64 0.03
N MET A 163 3.78 -14.44 -0.08
CA MET A 163 4.42 -13.16 -0.35
C MET A 163 4.63 -13.02 -1.86
N ILE A 164 4.17 -11.93 -2.45
CA ILE A 164 4.47 -11.57 -3.84
C ILE A 164 5.40 -10.37 -3.83
N GLN A 165 6.61 -10.59 -4.32
CA GLN A 165 7.70 -9.62 -4.33
C GLN A 165 7.84 -9.00 -5.71
N GLY A 166 7.64 -7.69 -5.80
CA GLY A 166 7.80 -6.95 -7.03
C GLY A 166 7.32 -5.51 -6.90
N ARG A 167 7.93 -4.61 -7.64
CA ARG A 167 7.56 -3.20 -7.61
C ARG A 167 6.12 -3.01 -8.07
N GLY A 168 5.31 -2.34 -7.25
CA GLY A 168 3.91 -2.09 -7.55
C GLY A 168 2.98 -3.30 -7.36
N ALA A 169 3.45 -4.38 -6.73
CA ALA A 169 2.62 -5.56 -6.50
C ALA A 169 1.39 -5.23 -5.64
N TYR A 170 1.57 -4.49 -4.53
CA TYR A 170 0.46 -4.11 -3.67
C TYR A 170 -0.58 -3.27 -4.42
N SER A 171 -0.17 -2.32 -5.26
CA SER A 171 -1.09 -1.45 -6.01
C SER A 171 -2.06 -2.22 -6.91
N ARG A 172 -1.62 -3.38 -7.42
CA ARG A 172 -2.44 -4.24 -8.29
C ARG A 172 -3.34 -5.17 -7.49
N PHE A 173 -2.85 -5.71 -6.38
CA PHE A 173 -3.59 -6.68 -5.58
C PHE A 173 -4.51 -6.06 -4.53
N LYS A 174 -4.33 -4.79 -4.13
CA LYS A 174 -5.13 -4.15 -3.06
C LYS A 174 -6.65 -4.24 -3.28
N TYR A 175 -7.09 -4.29 -4.54
CA TYR A 175 -8.51 -4.42 -4.89
C TYR A 175 -9.01 -5.88 -4.91
N GLU A 176 -8.14 -6.86 -4.68
CA GLU A 176 -8.53 -8.28 -4.61
C GLU A 176 -8.97 -8.71 -3.20
N SER A 177 -8.84 -7.82 -2.21
CA SER A 177 -9.27 -8.10 -0.84
C SER A 177 -10.78 -8.18 -0.72
N GLY A 178 -11.28 -9.24 -0.05
CA GLY A 178 -12.71 -9.44 0.19
C GLY A 178 -13.15 -10.89 0.02
N ILE A 179 -14.44 -11.07 -0.21
CA ILE A 179 -15.08 -12.40 -0.33
C ILE A 179 -15.31 -12.73 -1.80
N HIS A 180 -14.69 -13.81 -2.26
CA HIS A 180 -14.84 -14.36 -3.61
C HIS A 180 -15.80 -15.52 -3.58
N ARG A 181 -16.86 -15.45 -4.37
CA ARG A 181 -17.90 -16.47 -4.45
C ARG A 181 -17.74 -17.31 -5.71
N VAL A 182 -17.78 -18.62 -5.59
CA VAL A 182 -17.79 -19.56 -6.71
C VAL A 182 -19.14 -20.24 -6.84
N GLN A 183 -19.58 -20.46 -8.06
CA GLN A 183 -20.76 -21.24 -8.43
C GLN A 183 -20.33 -22.26 -9.48
N ARG A 184 -20.19 -23.53 -9.07
CA ARG A 184 -19.89 -24.67 -9.96
C ARG A 184 -20.42 -25.97 -9.37
N VAL A 185 -20.45 -27.02 -10.20
CA VAL A 185 -20.61 -28.39 -9.72
C VAL A 185 -19.25 -28.85 -9.21
N PRO A 186 -19.08 -29.12 -7.91
CA PRO A 186 -17.81 -29.61 -7.37
C PRO A 186 -17.42 -30.95 -7.97
N THR A 187 -16.12 -31.23 -8.05
CA THR A 187 -15.62 -32.56 -8.42
C THR A 187 -16.01 -33.65 -7.39
N THR A 188 -16.38 -33.25 -6.18
CA THR A 188 -16.85 -34.11 -5.09
C THR A 188 -18.38 -34.37 -5.11
N GLU A 189 -19.14 -33.70 -6.01
CA GLU A 189 -20.59 -33.80 -6.07
C GLU A 189 -21.03 -34.87 -7.07
N ALA A 190 -21.68 -35.92 -6.57
CA ALA A 190 -22.11 -37.05 -7.37
C ALA A 190 -23.44 -36.80 -8.14
N GLN A 191 -24.26 -35.83 -7.71
CA GLN A 191 -25.61 -35.58 -8.26
C GLN A 191 -25.66 -34.38 -9.25
N GLY A 192 -24.51 -33.80 -9.58
CA GLY A 192 -24.44 -32.68 -10.56
C GLY A 192 -25.06 -31.37 -10.08
N ARG A 193 -25.26 -31.19 -8.77
CA ARG A 193 -25.82 -29.93 -8.24
C ARG A 193 -24.78 -28.81 -8.21
N ILE A 194 -25.22 -27.62 -8.57
CA ILE A 194 -24.39 -26.42 -8.48
C ILE A 194 -24.28 -26.02 -7.00
N HIS A 195 -23.05 -26.01 -6.49
CA HIS A 195 -22.75 -25.49 -5.16
C HIS A 195 -22.33 -24.03 -5.24
N THR A 196 -22.64 -23.30 -4.17
CA THR A 196 -22.20 -21.93 -3.99
C THR A 196 -21.26 -21.89 -2.78
N SER A 197 -19.98 -21.68 -3.03
CA SER A 197 -18.95 -21.62 -2.00
C SER A 197 -18.30 -20.22 -1.96
N ALA A 198 -17.67 -19.90 -0.86
CA ALA A 198 -17.01 -18.62 -0.65
C ALA A 198 -15.59 -18.81 -0.11
N VAL A 199 -14.69 -17.97 -0.57
CA VAL A 199 -13.29 -17.88 -0.15
C VAL A 199 -13.02 -16.44 0.24
N THR A 200 -12.26 -16.23 1.30
CA THR A 200 -11.83 -14.90 1.73
C THR A 200 -10.40 -14.65 1.30
N VAL A 201 -10.16 -13.47 0.77
CA VAL A 201 -8.82 -13.00 0.38
C VAL A 201 -8.52 -11.75 1.19
N ALA A 202 -7.42 -11.77 1.96
CA ALA A 202 -6.88 -10.58 2.58
C ALA A 202 -5.59 -10.20 1.87
N VAL A 203 -5.41 -8.90 1.64
CA VAL A 203 -4.27 -8.33 0.93
C VAL A 203 -3.64 -7.27 1.84
N LEU A 204 -2.43 -7.54 2.30
CA LEU A 204 -1.71 -6.69 3.23
C LEU A 204 -0.37 -6.24 2.61
N PRO A 205 0.06 -5.01 2.82
CA PRO A 205 1.41 -4.59 2.42
C PRO A 205 2.46 -5.32 3.28
N GLU A 206 3.63 -5.54 2.70
CA GLU A 206 4.77 -6.03 3.47
C GLU A 206 5.09 -5.07 4.61
N ALA A 207 5.29 -5.62 5.82
CA ALA A 207 5.67 -4.81 6.95
C ALA A 207 7.14 -4.42 6.86
N GLU A 208 7.40 -3.19 7.20
CA GLU A 208 8.75 -2.74 7.50
C GLU A 208 9.21 -3.30 8.84
N ASP A 209 10.49 -3.65 8.91
CA ASP A 209 11.10 -4.06 10.17
C ASP A 209 11.03 -2.92 11.18
N VAL A 210 10.61 -3.24 12.38
CA VAL A 210 10.52 -2.26 13.46
C VAL A 210 11.92 -2.05 14.05
N GLU A 211 12.60 -0.99 13.65
CA GLU A 211 13.83 -0.56 14.29
C GLU A 211 13.53 0.40 15.45
N ILE A 212 14.18 0.15 16.59
CA ILE A 212 14.05 1.03 17.75
C ILE A 212 15.30 1.90 17.87
N ASN A 213 15.11 3.17 17.65
CA ASN A 213 16.06 4.20 18.04
C ASN A 213 15.54 4.90 19.28
N ILE A 214 16.23 4.75 20.42
CA ILE A 214 15.86 5.37 21.70
C ILE A 214 16.68 6.65 21.85
N ASP A 215 16.00 7.81 21.81
CA ASP A 215 16.67 9.08 22.09
C ASP A 215 17.05 9.15 23.59
N PRO A 216 18.31 9.41 23.94
CA PRO A 216 18.74 9.62 25.32
C PRO A 216 17.93 10.70 26.06
N ASN A 217 17.41 11.70 25.37
CA ASN A 217 16.60 12.78 25.95
C ASN A 217 15.21 12.32 26.40
N GLU A 218 14.72 11.20 25.87
CA GLU A 218 13.43 10.60 26.23
C GLU A 218 13.54 9.67 27.46
N LEU A 219 14.74 9.54 28.01
CA LEU A 219 15.01 8.67 29.12
C LEU A 219 15.22 9.45 30.42
N LYS A 220 14.43 9.12 31.44
CA LYS A 220 14.73 9.51 32.81
C LYS A 220 15.44 8.37 33.53
N ILE A 221 16.65 8.62 34.02
CA ILE A 221 17.46 7.63 34.70
C ILE A 221 17.61 8.05 36.18
N ASP A 222 17.02 7.27 37.07
CA ASP A 222 17.12 7.45 38.53
C ASP A 222 18.03 6.38 39.12
N VAL A 223 18.88 6.78 40.03
CA VAL A 223 19.80 5.89 40.76
C VAL A 223 19.35 5.82 42.19
N TYR A 224 19.36 4.62 42.77
CA TYR A 224 18.96 4.41 44.14
C TYR A 224 19.72 3.23 44.79
N ARG A 225 19.57 3.07 46.10
CA ARG A 225 20.21 1.97 46.83
C ARG A 225 19.51 0.66 46.52
N SER A 226 20.31 -0.37 46.25
CA SER A 226 19.75 -1.71 46.03
C SER A 226 19.22 -2.27 47.36
N ALA A 227 18.05 -2.95 47.29
CA ALA A 227 17.44 -3.63 48.41
C ALA A 227 17.74 -5.14 48.31
N GLY A 228 18.32 -5.74 49.34
CA GLY A 228 18.56 -7.19 49.35
C GLY A 228 19.47 -7.63 50.47
N PRO A 229 19.58 -8.95 50.75
CA PRO A 229 20.50 -9.49 51.71
C PRO A 229 21.93 -9.28 51.20
N GLY A 230 22.68 -8.39 51.85
CA GLY A 230 24.07 -8.07 51.48
C GLY A 230 24.80 -7.29 52.58
N GLY A 231 26.12 -7.25 52.52
CA GLY A 231 26.98 -6.53 53.46
C GLY A 231 26.95 -4.99 53.21
N GLN A 232 27.89 -4.25 53.87
CA GLN A 232 27.95 -2.78 53.82
C GLN A 232 27.92 -2.19 52.40
N SER A 233 28.49 -2.86 51.39
CA SER A 233 28.53 -2.40 49.99
C SER A 233 27.16 -2.32 49.32
N VAL A 234 26.21 -3.19 49.69
CA VAL A 234 24.85 -3.20 49.13
C VAL A 234 24.00 -2.07 49.72
N ASN A 235 24.20 -1.78 51.00
CA ASN A 235 23.39 -0.83 51.76
C ASN A 235 23.89 0.62 51.68
N THR A 236 25.13 0.86 51.23
CA THR A 236 25.74 2.19 51.18
C THR A 236 25.94 2.74 49.77
N THR A 237 25.95 1.88 48.74
CA THR A 237 26.25 2.31 47.37
C THR A 237 24.98 2.39 46.52
N ASP A 238 24.77 3.51 45.85
CA ASP A 238 23.64 3.70 44.90
C ASP A 238 23.93 2.94 43.60
N SER A 239 23.79 1.61 43.63
CA SER A 239 24.08 0.73 42.47
C SER A 239 22.85 0.35 41.65
N ALA A 240 21.64 0.45 42.21
CA ALA A 240 20.41 0.16 41.51
C ALA A 240 20.02 1.30 40.55
N VAL A 241 19.54 0.95 39.37
CA VAL A 241 19.17 1.88 38.32
C VAL A 241 17.71 1.66 37.91
N ARG A 242 16.96 2.75 37.82
CA ARG A 242 15.62 2.80 37.23
C ARG A 242 15.69 3.64 35.97
N VAL A 243 15.28 3.06 34.84
CA VAL A 243 15.17 3.75 33.56
C VAL A 243 13.71 3.87 33.24
N THR A 244 13.23 5.09 33.04
CA THR A 244 11.86 5.40 32.63
C THR A 244 11.92 5.99 31.23
N HIS A 245 11.20 5.40 30.30
CA HIS A 245 10.99 5.96 28.96
C HIS A 245 9.79 6.90 29.01
N LEU A 246 10.03 8.19 28.90
CA LEU A 246 9.03 9.25 29.11
C LEU A 246 7.81 9.15 28.19
N PRO A 247 7.98 8.92 26.86
CA PRO A 247 6.83 8.87 25.95
C PRO A 247 5.87 7.71 26.22
N THR A 248 6.40 6.54 26.59
CA THR A 248 5.57 5.32 26.78
C THR A 248 5.24 5.05 28.25
N GLY A 249 5.91 5.73 29.19
CA GLY A 249 5.79 5.47 30.62
C GLY A 249 6.38 4.12 31.07
N LEU A 250 7.09 3.40 30.22
CA LEU A 250 7.71 2.12 30.56
C LEU A 250 8.85 2.33 31.56
N VAL A 251 8.81 1.57 32.67
CA VAL A 251 9.81 1.61 33.70
C VAL A 251 10.53 0.28 33.78
N VAL A 252 11.86 0.30 33.78
CA VAL A 252 12.72 -0.85 33.98
C VAL A 252 13.65 -0.57 35.14
N THR A 253 13.70 -1.49 36.10
CA THR A 253 14.62 -1.43 37.25
C THR A 253 15.62 -2.58 37.15
N CYS A 254 16.88 -2.31 37.46
CA CYS A 254 17.93 -3.32 37.52
C CYS A 254 18.84 -3.07 38.76
N GLN A 255 19.01 -4.10 39.57
CA GLN A 255 19.84 -4.06 40.78
C GLN A 255 20.71 -5.33 40.98
N ASP A 256 20.87 -6.12 39.90
CA ASP A 256 21.48 -7.46 39.97
C ASP A 256 23.00 -7.40 40.15
N GLU A 257 23.63 -6.34 39.65
CA GLU A 257 25.08 -6.19 39.64
C GLU A 257 25.55 -5.17 40.70
N LYS A 258 26.77 -5.33 41.17
CA LYS A 258 27.43 -4.36 42.11
C LYS A 258 27.77 -3.03 41.42
N SER A 259 27.84 -3.00 40.12
CA SER A 259 28.21 -1.83 39.30
C SER A 259 26.98 -1.13 38.72
N GLN A 260 26.79 0.14 39.05
CA GLN A 260 25.76 1.02 38.50
C GLN A 260 25.77 1.03 36.96
N TRP A 261 26.96 1.10 36.35
CA TRP A 261 27.13 1.10 34.91
C TRP A 261 26.61 -0.19 34.25
N LYS A 262 26.91 -1.35 34.86
CA LYS A 262 26.41 -2.64 34.39
C LYS A 262 24.89 -2.74 34.54
N ASN A 263 24.33 -2.28 35.65
CA ASN A 263 22.89 -2.23 35.87
C ASN A 263 22.21 -1.30 34.88
N LYS A 264 22.79 -0.12 34.56
CA LYS A 264 22.29 0.79 33.52
C LYS A 264 22.28 0.10 32.14
N ALA A 265 23.39 -0.52 31.75
CA ALA A 265 23.47 -1.21 30.47
C ALA A 265 22.44 -2.35 30.33
N LYS A 266 22.25 -3.12 31.40
CA LYS A 266 21.27 -4.21 31.49
C LYS A 266 19.83 -3.67 31.43
N ALA A 267 19.53 -2.61 32.19
CA ALA A 267 18.24 -1.95 32.18
C ALA A 267 17.89 -1.40 30.78
N MET A 268 18.85 -0.78 30.09
CA MET A 268 18.69 -0.31 28.71
C MET A 268 18.41 -1.44 27.73
N LYS A 269 19.10 -2.58 27.87
CA LYS A 269 18.84 -3.76 27.04
C LYS A 269 17.43 -4.31 27.24
N VAL A 270 16.98 -4.39 28.49
CA VAL A 270 15.62 -4.85 28.83
C VAL A 270 14.59 -3.84 28.37
N LEU A 271 14.84 -2.53 28.51
CA LEU A 271 13.93 -1.49 28.01
C LEU A 271 13.74 -1.60 26.48
N ARG A 272 14.86 -1.75 25.75
CA ARG A 272 14.82 -1.92 24.29
C ARG A 272 14.00 -3.14 23.88
N ALA A 273 14.18 -4.27 24.54
CA ALA A 273 13.40 -5.47 24.27
C ALA A 273 11.91 -5.26 24.53
N ARG A 274 11.53 -4.64 25.65
CA ARG A 274 10.12 -4.36 25.99
C ARG A 274 9.47 -3.35 25.05
N LEU A 275 10.21 -2.34 24.61
CA LEU A 275 9.73 -1.39 23.61
C LEU A 275 9.49 -2.09 22.27
N LEU A 276 10.41 -2.96 21.84
CA LEU A 276 10.26 -3.76 20.63
C LEU A 276 9.02 -4.64 20.69
N ASP A 277 8.85 -5.40 21.77
CA ASP A 277 7.69 -6.27 21.98
C ASP A 277 6.38 -5.47 21.91
N ARG A 278 6.35 -4.28 22.51
CA ARG A 278 5.17 -3.42 22.45
C ARG A 278 4.88 -2.92 21.05
N MET A 279 5.88 -2.41 20.32
CA MET A 279 5.71 -1.91 18.96
C MET A 279 5.28 -3.03 18.00
N VAL A 280 5.84 -4.23 18.14
CA VAL A 280 5.45 -5.41 17.37
C VAL A 280 4.00 -5.82 17.69
N ALA A 281 3.60 -5.74 18.97
CA ALA A 281 2.23 -6.04 19.38
C ALA A 281 1.24 -5.04 18.78
N GLU A 282 1.52 -3.73 18.84
CA GLU A 282 0.69 -2.66 18.24
C GLU A 282 0.61 -2.80 16.71
N GLN A 283 1.70 -3.17 16.04
CA GLN A 283 1.70 -3.43 14.59
C GLN A 283 0.85 -4.65 14.23
N ASN A 284 0.96 -5.73 15.01
CA ASN A 284 0.17 -6.94 14.80
C ASN A 284 -1.32 -6.70 15.06
N GLU A 285 -1.68 -5.86 16.04
CA GLU A 285 -3.06 -5.48 16.31
C GLU A 285 -3.66 -4.71 15.13
N LYS A 286 -2.98 -3.67 14.64
CA LYS A 286 -3.39 -2.92 13.43
C LYS A 286 -3.59 -3.83 12.23
N ARG A 287 -2.66 -4.75 11.97
CA ARG A 287 -2.80 -5.74 10.88
C ARG A 287 -3.99 -6.66 11.07
N SER A 288 -4.25 -7.07 12.31
CA SER A 288 -5.40 -7.93 12.62
C SER A 288 -6.71 -7.20 12.38
N GLU A 289 -6.78 -5.90 12.70
CA GLU A 289 -7.93 -5.04 12.41
C GLU A 289 -8.13 -4.83 10.91
N GLU A 290 -7.06 -4.51 10.17
CA GLU A 290 -7.10 -4.38 8.71
C GLU A 290 -7.59 -5.66 8.05
N ARG A 291 -7.05 -6.82 8.47
CA ARG A 291 -7.50 -8.13 7.98
C ARG A 291 -8.99 -8.35 8.27
N LYS A 292 -9.46 -8.06 9.48
CA LYS A 292 -10.87 -8.22 9.86
C LYS A 292 -11.77 -7.31 9.03
N SER A 293 -11.36 -6.09 8.75
CA SER A 293 -12.13 -5.14 7.94
C SER A 293 -12.26 -5.62 6.48
N GLN A 294 -11.22 -6.22 5.91
CA GLN A 294 -11.23 -6.75 4.54
C GLN A 294 -12.07 -8.02 4.39
N VAL A 295 -12.02 -8.93 5.36
CA VAL A 295 -12.62 -10.27 5.28
C VAL A 295 -14.04 -10.29 5.85
N GLY A 296 -14.38 -9.36 6.75
CA GLY A 296 -15.68 -9.32 7.42
C GLY A 296 -16.01 -10.64 8.11
N THR A 297 -17.26 -11.10 7.98
CA THR A 297 -17.74 -12.37 8.54
C THR A 297 -17.44 -13.61 7.68
N GLY A 298 -16.89 -13.43 6.47
CA GLY A 298 -16.69 -14.52 5.50
C GLY A 298 -17.99 -15.07 4.89
N ASP A 299 -19.14 -14.41 5.10
CA ASP A 299 -20.44 -14.85 4.56
C ASP A 299 -20.53 -14.54 3.05
N ARG A 300 -21.16 -15.47 2.32
CA ARG A 300 -21.42 -15.35 0.86
C ARG A 300 -22.17 -14.10 0.45
N SER A 301 -22.90 -13.45 1.36
CA SER A 301 -23.65 -12.22 1.10
C SER A 301 -22.74 -11.01 0.87
N GLY A 302 -21.61 -10.92 1.57
CA GLY A 302 -20.65 -9.82 1.47
C GLY A 302 -19.66 -9.94 0.29
N ARG A 303 -20.01 -10.72 -0.73
CA ARG A 303 -19.13 -10.99 -1.88
C ARG A 303 -18.74 -9.74 -2.66
N ILE A 304 -17.45 -9.63 -2.98
CA ILE A 304 -16.95 -8.62 -3.94
C ILE A 304 -17.05 -9.13 -5.38
N ARG A 305 -16.78 -10.44 -5.60
CA ARG A 305 -16.74 -11.02 -6.94
C ARG A 305 -17.39 -12.39 -6.98
N THR A 306 -18.04 -12.73 -8.11
CA THR A 306 -18.64 -14.04 -8.35
C THR A 306 -18.04 -14.67 -9.60
N TYR A 307 -17.60 -15.92 -9.46
CA TYR A 307 -17.10 -16.79 -10.52
C TYR A 307 -18.16 -17.84 -10.82
N ASN A 308 -18.85 -17.68 -11.96
CA ASN A 308 -19.94 -18.56 -12.39
C ASN A 308 -19.44 -19.46 -13.52
N PHE A 309 -19.14 -20.71 -13.21
CA PHE A 309 -18.61 -21.69 -14.15
C PHE A 309 -19.64 -22.12 -15.21
N PRO A 310 -20.91 -22.44 -14.86
CA PRO A 310 -21.92 -22.79 -15.86
C PRO A 310 -22.13 -21.73 -16.94
N GLN A 311 -21.93 -20.45 -16.62
CA GLN A 311 -22.09 -19.34 -17.56
C GLN A 311 -20.76 -18.79 -18.07
N SER A 312 -19.62 -19.40 -17.69
CA SER A 312 -18.26 -18.93 -18.03
C SER A 312 -18.06 -17.44 -17.76
N ARG A 313 -18.61 -16.95 -16.64
CA ARG A 313 -18.75 -15.53 -16.32
C ARG A 313 -18.10 -15.17 -14.98
N VAL A 314 -17.39 -14.03 -14.96
CA VAL A 314 -16.92 -13.36 -13.73
C VAL A 314 -17.66 -12.04 -13.59
N THR A 315 -18.20 -11.77 -12.41
CA THR A 315 -18.91 -10.52 -12.10
C THR A 315 -18.29 -9.88 -10.87
N ASP A 316 -17.75 -8.67 -11.01
CA ASP A 316 -17.35 -7.84 -9.87
C ASP A 316 -18.52 -6.94 -9.47
N HIS A 317 -19.00 -7.14 -8.24
CA HIS A 317 -20.22 -6.48 -7.74
C HIS A 317 -20.00 -5.04 -7.31
N ARG A 318 -18.76 -4.65 -7.06
CA ARG A 318 -18.42 -3.27 -6.63
C ARG A 318 -18.66 -2.24 -7.72
N ILE A 319 -18.39 -2.63 -8.96
CA ILE A 319 -18.51 -1.77 -10.15
C ILE A 319 -19.50 -2.29 -11.19
N GLY A 320 -20.23 -3.39 -10.89
CA GLY A 320 -21.17 -4.02 -11.82
C GLY A 320 -20.52 -4.63 -13.06
N LEU A 321 -19.20 -4.83 -13.07
CA LEU A 321 -18.46 -5.37 -14.20
C LEU A 321 -18.78 -6.84 -14.41
N THR A 322 -19.12 -7.22 -15.65
CA THR A 322 -19.35 -8.61 -16.02
C THR A 322 -18.52 -8.98 -17.25
N LEU A 323 -17.68 -10.02 -17.11
CA LEU A 323 -16.79 -10.53 -18.16
C LEU A 323 -17.08 -12.01 -18.42
N TYR A 324 -17.22 -12.38 -19.69
CA TYR A 324 -17.43 -13.76 -20.15
C TYR A 324 -16.10 -14.43 -20.54
N LYS A 325 -15.09 -14.31 -19.66
CA LYS A 325 -13.71 -14.80 -19.84
C LYS A 325 -13.21 -15.53 -18.60
N LEU A 326 -14.08 -16.33 -17.96
CA LEU A 326 -13.76 -17.01 -16.69
C LEU A 326 -12.46 -17.79 -16.77
N GLU A 327 -12.27 -18.57 -17.83
CA GLU A 327 -11.10 -19.44 -17.98
C GLU A 327 -9.80 -18.63 -18.11
N SER A 328 -9.79 -17.58 -18.95
CA SER A 328 -8.67 -16.67 -19.10
C SER A 328 -8.30 -16.01 -17.77
N ILE A 329 -9.31 -15.53 -17.02
CA ILE A 329 -9.11 -14.91 -15.71
C ILE A 329 -8.47 -15.91 -14.72
N LEU A 330 -8.95 -17.15 -14.67
CA LEU A 330 -8.38 -18.20 -13.80
C LEU A 330 -6.96 -18.62 -14.23
N GLN A 331 -6.57 -18.33 -15.48
CA GLN A 331 -5.19 -18.50 -15.96
C GLN A 331 -4.27 -17.31 -15.64
N GLY A 332 -4.78 -16.27 -14.98
CA GLY A 332 -4.01 -15.12 -14.54
C GLY A 332 -4.24 -13.83 -15.35
N ASP A 333 -5.12 -13.83 -16.34
CA ASP A 333 -5.46 -12.62 -17.11
C ASP A 333 -6.48 -11.76 -16.34
N ILE A 334 -6.04 -11.14 -15.25
CA ILE A 334 -6.90 -10.32 -14.38
C ILE A 334 -6.75 -8.81 -14.62
N ASP A 335 -5.85 -8.37 -15.51
CA ASP A 335 -5.62 -6.94 -15.77
C ASP A 335 -6.90 -6.21 -16.15
N SER A 336 -7.73 -6.81 -16.99
CA SER A 336 -9.00 -6.19 -17.44
C SER A 336 -9.97 -5.88 -16.27
N VAL A 337 -9.88 -6.63 -15.17
CA VAL A 337 -10.67 -6.39 -13.95
C VAL A 337 -10.01 -5.33 -13.08
N ILE A 338 -8.69 -5.48 -12.86
CA ILE A 338 -7.91 -4.58 -11.99
C ILE A 338 -7.90 -3.15 -12.55
N ASP A 339 -7.71 -2.98 -13.87
CA ASP A 339 -7.65 -1.67 -14.49
C ASP A 339 -8.99 -0.92 -14.37
N GLN A 340 -10.11 -1.61 -14.53
CA GLN A 340 -11.43 -1.00 -14.35
C GLN A 340 -11.71 -0.65 -12.88
N LEU A 341 -11.30 -1.49 -11.94
CA LEU A 341 -11.38 -1.18 -10.51
C LEU A 341 -10.51 0.03 -10.16
N THR A 342 -9.28 0.06 -10.67
CA THR A 342 -8.36 1.19 -10.45
C THR A 342 -8.99 2.48 -10.99
N THR A 343 -9.50 2.47 -12.22
CA THR A 343 -10.16 3.65 -12.81
C THR A 343 -11.38 4.10 -12.01
N PHE A 344 -12.20 3.15 -11.55
CA PHE A 344 -13.39 3.45 -10.74
C PHE A 344 -13.02 4.10 -9.41
N TYR A 345 -12.08 3.52 -8.66
CA TYR A 345 -11.67 4.08 -7.38
C TYR A 345 -10.91 5.40 -7.52
N GLN A 346 -10.17 5.58 -8.59
CA GLN A 346 -9.57 6.86 -8.95
C GLN A 346 -10.63 7.93 -9.23
N ALA A 347 -11.64 7.62 -10.02
CA ALA A 347 -12.74 8.54 -10.29
C ALA A 347 -13.52 8.91 -9.00
N GLN A 348 -13.76 7.92 -8.14
CA GLN A 348 -14.42 8.14 -6.85
C GLN A 348 -13.57 9.02 -5.92
N ALA A 349 -12.26 8.81 -5.87
CA ALA A 349 -11.34 9.63 -5.08
C ALA A 349 -11.31 11.08 -5.59
N LEU A 350 -11.34 11.30 -6.91
CA LEU A 350 -11.44 12.64 -7.52
C LEU A 350 -12.75 13.35 -7.14
N GLN A 351 -13.87 12.62 -7.16
CA GLN A 351 -15.18 13.17 -6.77
C GLN A 351 -15.19 13.57 -5.29
N ASN A 352 -14.65 12.72 -4.41
CA ASN A 352 -14.56 13.00 -2.98
C ASN A 352 -13.64 14.20 -2.70
N ALA A 353 -12.50 14.29 -3.39
CA ALA A 353 -11.58 15.42 -3.29
C ALA A 353 -12.18 16.74 -3.81
N ALA A 354 -13.05 16.68 -4.82
CA ALA A 354 -13.78 17.84 -5.31
C ALA A 354 -14.89 18.30 -4.34
N ALA A 355 -15.49 17.36 -3.58
CA ALA A 355 -16.54 17.63 -2.61
C ALA A 355 -16.01 18.20 -1.26
N ASP A 356 -14.77 17.87 -0.90
CA ASP A 356 -14.13 18.36 0.35
C ASP A 356 -12.71 18.89 0.07
N PRO A 357 -12.60 20.18 -0.36
CA PRO A 357 -11.30 20.80 -0.66
C PRO A 357 -10.39 20.97 0.58
N ALA A 358 -10.93 20.88 1.79
CA ALA A 358 -10.17 21.04 3.04
C ALA A 358 -9.32 19.79 3.38
N ALA A 359 -9.76 18.61 2.95
CA ALA A 359 -9.02 17.36 3.17
C ALA A 359 -7.67 17.30 2.41
N MET A 360 -7.52 18.05 1.31
CA MET A 360 -6.28 18.14 0.55
C MET A 360 -5.20 19.06 1.17
N ALA A 361 -5.51 19.79 2.24
CA ALA A 361 -4.58 20.74 2.83
C ALA A 361 -3.70 20.13 3.95
N HIS A 362 -3.97 18.89 4.35
CA HIS A 362 -3.32 18.23 5.49
C HIS A 362 -2.66 16.87 5.16
N SER A 363 -2.53 16.54 3.86
CA SER A 363 -1.80 15.34 3.41
C SER A 363 -0.43 15.68 2.87
#